data_f75d13560d08d9b03aaf5eacd994751c
#
_entry.id   f75d13560d08d9b03aaf5eacd994751c
#
_cell.length_a   1.000
_cell.length_b   1.000
_cell.length_c   1.000
_cell.angle_alpha   90.00
_cell.angle_beta   90.00
_cell.angle_gamma   90.00
#
_symmetry.space_group_name_H-M   'P 1'
#
loop_
_entity.id
_entity.type
_entity.pdbx_description
1 polymer ?
#
loop_
_entity_poly.entity_id
_entity_poly.type
_entity_poly.pdbx_seq_one_letter_code
_entity_poly.pdbx_strand_id
1 'polypeptide(L)'
;MTDRAVPNLPSRDFDATIAFYTGFGFELSFRDERWLVLRRGQLELEFFPFPDLVPEESSFMCSLRVDNLDGLYRQIRESGVGERSAGRPRLVAPRLQQWGQRVGFLVDPDGTQLHLVDNAS
;
A
#
# COMPACT_ATOMS: atom_id res chain seq x y z
N MET A 1 -2.99 -10.90 -23.36
CA MET A 1 -2.82 -10.04 -22.19
C MET A 1 -4.17 -9.47 -21.77
N THR A 2 -4.46 -9.46 -20.50
CA THR A 2 -5.73 -8.95 -19.98
C THR A 2 -5.64 -7.45 -19.73
N ASP A 3 -6.67 -6.72 -20.13
CA ASP A 3 -6.77 -5.29 -19.81
C ASP A 3 -6.88 -5.11 -18.30
N ARG A 4 -6.28 -4.07 -17.80
CA ARG A 4 -6.33 -3.77 -16.36
C ARG A 4 -6.10 -2.29 -16.11
N ALA A 5 -6.57 -1.82 -14.97
CA ALA A 5 -6.28 -0.48 -14.49
C ALA A 5 -5.30 -0.62 -13.32
N VAL A 6 -4.30 0.23 -13.26
CA VAL A 6 -3.26 0.18 -12.24
C VAL A 6 -3.15 1.55 -11.58
N PRO A 7 -3.14 1.62 -10.24
CA PRO A 7 -2.99 2.89 -9.55
C PRO A 7 -1.61 3.48 -9.75
N ASN A 8 -1.55 4.79 -9.89
CA ASN A 8 -0.30 5.55 -9.95
C ASN A 8 -0.20 6.36 -8.67
N LEU A 9 0.82 6.08 -7.88
CA LEU A 9 0.97 6.62 -6.54
C LEU A 9 2.25 7.43 -6.42
N PRO A 10 2.31 8.42 -5.53
CA PRO A 10 3.49 9.25 -5.39
C PRO A 10 4.57 8.59 -4.55
N SER A 11 5.82 8.87 -4.86
CA SER A 11 6.95 8.46 -4.05
C SER A 11 7.96 9.60 -3.98
N ARG A 12 8.31 10.02 -2.77
CA ARG A 12 9.34 11.03 -2.58
C ARG A 12 10.74 10.47 -2.87
N ASP A 13 10.90 9.17 -2.70
CA ASP A 13 12.18 8.49 -2.85
C ASP A 13 11.91 7.01 -3.17
N PHE A 14 12.25 6.58 -4.39
CA PHE A 14 12.00 5.21 -4.82
C PHE A 14 12.71 4.17 -3.93
N ASP A 15 13.90 4.44 -3.46
CA ASP A 15 14.61 3.49 -2.59
C ASP A 15 13.83 3.24 -1.29
N ALA A 16 13.31 4.31 -0.69
CA ALA A 16 12.51 4.19 0.52
C ALA A 16 11.18 3.45 0.26
N THR A 17 10.54 3.73 -0.88
CA THR A 17 9.31 3.06 -1.26
C THR A 17 9.54 1.56 -1.48
N ILE A 18 10.61 1.21 -2.18
CA ILE A 18 10.97 -0.20 -2.41
C ILE A 18 11.21 -0.89 -1.07
N ALA A 19 11.99 -0.28 -0.17
CA ALA A 19 12.28 -0.87 1.14
C ALA A 19 11.01 -1.11 1.94
N PHE A 20 10.09 -0.16 1.91
CA PHE A 20 8.84 -0.26 2.66
C PHE A 20 7.99 -1.42 2.16
N TYR A 21 7.67 -1.44 0.87
CA TYR A 21 6.74 -2.42 0.29
C TYR A 21 7.33 -3.83 0.19
N THR A 22 8.64 -3.95 -0.04
CA THR A 22 9.27 -5.28 -0.07
C THR A 22 9.27 -5.93 1.31
N GLY A 23 9.16 -5.15 2.37
CA GLY A 23 9.06 -5.67 3.73
C GLY A 23 7.85 -6.57 3.95
N PHE A 24 6.80 -6.42 3.16
CA PHE A 24 5.60 -7.26 3.29
C PHE A 24 5.18 -7.91 1.97
N GLY A 25 6.16 -8.33 1.19
CA GLY A 25 5.91 -9.27 0.10
C GLY A 25 5.82 -8.70 -1.29
N PHE A 26 5.89 -7.38 -1.46
CA PHE A 26 6.01 -6.83 -2.81
C PHE A 26 7.42 -7.08 -3.34
N GLU A 27 7.52 -7.22 -4.65
CA GLU A 27 8.79 -7.44 -5.34
C GLU A 27 8.99 -6.34 -6.39
N LEU A 28 10.24 -5.97 -6.60
CA LEU A 28 10.59 -4.99 -7.63
C LEU A 28 10.37 -5.61 -9.00
N SER A 29 9.50 -5.02 -9.81
CA SER A 29 9.21 -5.48 -11.16
C SER A 29 9.90 -4.61 -12.21
N PHE A 30 9.93 -3.30 -12.01
CA PHE A 30 10.57 -2.37 -12.92
C PHE A 30 10.97 -1.11 -12.19
N ARG A 31 12.09 -0.53 -12.56
CA ARG A 31 12.52 0.76 -12.04
C ARG A 31 13.39 1.50 -13.04
N ASP A 32 13.09 2.78 -13.25
CA ASP A 32 14.03 3.73 -13.83
C ASP A 32 13.93 5.05 -13.04
N GLU A 33 14.42 6.13 -13.60
CA GLU A 33 14.42 7.41 -12.90
C GLU A 33 13.04 8.02 -12.74
N ARG A 34 12.07 7.59 -13.56
CA ARG A 34 10.76 8.21 -13.67
C ARG A 34 9.61 7.32 -13.26
N TRP A 35 9.86 6.02 -13.14
CA TRP A 35 8.79 5.06 -12.90
C TRP A 35 9.27 3.89 -12.07
N LEU A 36 8.39 3.41 -11.20
CA LEU A 36 8.65 2.27 -10.35
C LEU A 36 7.43 1.37 -10.36
N VAL A 37 7.63 0.07 -10.54
CA VAL A 37 6.56 -0.93 -10.50
C VAL A 37 6.89 -1.97 -9.46
N LEU A 38 5.97 -2.18 -8.52
CA LEU A 38 6.07 -3.20 -7.49
C LEU A 38 4.89 -4.16 -7.62
N ARG A 39 5.12 -5.44 -7.38
CA ARG A 39 4.10 -6.49 -7.48
C ARG A 39 4.11 -7.40 -6.28
N ARG A 40 2.91 -7.82 -5.86
CA ARG A 40 2.71 -8.85 -4.86
C ARG A 40 1.57 -9.75 -5.35
N GLY A 41 1.91 -10.95 -5.86
CA GLY A 41 0.93 -11.78 -6.54
C GLY A 41 0.31 -11.05 -7.73
N GLN A 42 -1.00 -10.90 -7.73
CA GLN A 42 -1.71 -10.18 -8.78
C GLN A 42 -1.81 -8.68 -8.53
N LEU A 43 -1.40 -8.23 -7.36
CA LEU A 43 -1.41 -6.81 -7.05
C LEU A 43 -0.25 -6.11 -7.73
N GLU A 44 -0.53 -4.98 -8.36
CA GLU A 44 0.50 -4.16 -8.98
C GLU A 44 0.30 -2.71 -8.58
N LEU A 45 1.37 -2.08 -8.11
CA LEU A 45 1.38 -0.67 -7.77
C LEU A 45 2.46 0.01 -8.59
N GLU A 46 2.11 1.14 -9.20
CA GLU A 46 3.08 1.94 -9.95
C GLU A 46 3.26 3.28 -9.24
N PHE A 47 4.50 3.75 -9.26
CA PHE A 47 4.86 4.98 -8.55
C PHE A 47 5.55 5.97 -9.48
N PHE A 48 5.25 7.25 -9.27
CA PHE A 48 5.93 8.33 -9.97
C PHE A 48 6.71 9.17 -8.95
N PRO A 49 7.80 9.82 -9.36
CA PRO A 49 8.59 10.64 -8.43
C PRO A 49 7.84 11.93 -8.07
N PHE A 50 7.75 12.19 -6.78
CA PHE A 50 7.13 13.40 -6.25
C PHE A 50 7.92 13.85 -5.02
N PRO A 51 9.17 14.34 -5.22
CA PRO A 51 10.07 14.63 -4.09
C PRO A 51 9.56 15.72 -3.16
N ASP A 52 8.75 16.64 -3.66
CA ASP A 52 8.25 17.78 -2.87
C ASP A 52 6.91 17.51 -2.21
N LEU A 53 6.39 16.27 -2.30
CA LEU A 53 5.13 15.93 -1.66
C LEU A 53 5.21 16.15 -0.16
N VAL A 54 4.19 16.81 0.39
CA VAL A 54 4.01 16.93 1.84
C VAL A 54 3.08 15.80 2.26
N PRO A 55 3.58 14.76 2.94
CA PRO A 55 2.77 13.56 3.22
C PRO A 55 1.48 13.83 3.99
N GLU A 56 1.48 14.81 4.89
CA GLU A 56 0.29 15.19 5.67
C GLU A 56 -0.83 15.71 4.79
N GLU A 57 -0.49 16.22 3.60
CA GLU A 57 -1.45 16.81 2.69
C GLU A 57 -1.83 15.85 1.55
N SER A 58 -1.27 14.65 1.55
CA SER A 58 -1.53 13.68 0.50
C SER A 58 -2.98 13.19 0.56
N SER A 59 -3.63 13.18 -0.61
CA SER A 59 -4.97 12.61 -0.76
C SER A 59 -4.97 11.37 -1.65
N PHE A 60 -3.79 10.84 -1.96
CA PHE A 60 -3.68 9.62 -2.77
C PHE A 60 -4.17 8.41 -1.99
N MET A 61 -4.91 7.55 -2.67
CA MET A 61 -5.44 6.34 -2.05
C MET A 61 -5.62 5.23 -3.08
N CYS A 62 -5.67 4.00 -2.58
CA CYS A 62 -5.85 2.82 -3.42
C CYS A 62 -6.45 1.71 -2.56
N SER A 63 -7.30 0.87 -3.13
CA SER A 63 -7.80 -0.33 -2.45
C SER A 63 -7.02 -1.55 -2.90
N LEU A 64 -6.53 -2.32 -1.95
CA LEU A 64 -5.95 -3.64 -2.19
C LEU A 64 -6.99 -4.67 -1.78
N ARG A 65 -7.56 -5.38 -2.76
CA ARG A 65 -8.58 -6.40 -2.52
C ARG A 65 -7.89 -7.75 -2.54
N VAL A 66 -7.87 -8.43 -1.40
CA VAL A 66 -7.05 -9.62 -1.21
C VAL A 66 -7.86 -10.79 -0.69
N ASP A 67 -7.43 -12.00 -1.04
CA ASP A 67 -8.09 -13.22 -0.58
C ASP A 67 -7.69 -13.60 0.84
N ASN A 68 -6.49 -13.22 1.26
CA ASN A 68 -6.00 -13.51 2.60
C ASN A 68 -5.57 -12.22 3.30
N LEU A 69 -6.54 -11.47 3.78
CA LEU A 69 -6.28 -10.20 4.46
C LEU A 69 -5.52 -10.41 5.76
N ASP A 70 -5.84 -11.44 6.53
CA ASP A 70 -5.14 -11.69 7.79
C ASP A 70 -3.66 -11.96 7.57
N GLY A 71 -3.32 -12.68 6.51
CA GLY A 71 -1.92 -12.92 6.14
C GLY A 71 -1.18 -11.65 5.76
N LEU A 72 -1.81 -10.81 4.93
CA LEU A 72 -1.21 -9.53 4.54
C LEU A 72 -1.02 -8.62 5.76
N TYR A 73 -2.04 -8.50 6.60
CA TYR A 73 -1.96 -7.69 7.81
C TYR A 73 -0.81 -8.14 8.71
N ARG A 74 -0.68 -9.44 8.90
CA ARG A 74 0.40 -10.01 9.72
C ARG A 74 1.78 -9.69 9.13
N GLN A 75 1.94 -9.83 7.81
CA GLN A 75 3.20 -9.51 7.16
C GLN A 75 3.57 -8.03 7.31
N ILE A 76 2.59 -7.13 7.20
CA ILE A 76 2.82 -5.70 7.40
C ILE A 76 3.31 -5.44 8.83
N ARG A 77 2.65 -6.04 9.83
CA ARG A 77 3.09 -5.90 11.23
C ARG A 77 4.49 -6.44 11.44
N GLU A 78 4.79 -7.59 10.89
CA GLU A 78 6.11 -8.22 11.04
C GLU A 78 7.21 -7.41 10.34
N SER A 79 6.86 -6.60 9.35
CA SER A 79 7.81 -5.70 8.70
C SER A 79 8.17 -4.48 9.55
N GLY A 80 7.49 -4.28 10.68
CA GLY A 80 7.78 -3.19 11.61
C GLY A 80 6.78 -2.05 11.61
N VAL A 81 5.71 -2.13 10.83
CA VAL A 81 4.68 -1.09 10.81
C VAL A 81 3.74 -1.28 12.00
N GLY A 82 3.69 -0.28 12.87
CA GLY A 82 2.88 -0.35 14.07
C GLY A 82 1.44 0.09 13.87
N GLU A 83 0.57 -0.45 14.72
CA GLU A 83 -0.81 0.04 14.81
C GLU A 83 -0.81 1.35 15.57
N ARG A 84 -1.34 2.41 14.92
CA ARG A 84 -1.41 3.74 15.50
C ARG A 84 -2.63 4.46 15.00
N SER A 85 -3.06 5.47 15.75
CA SER A 85 -4.17 6.34 15.35
C SER A 85 -3.70 7.55 14.54
N ALA A 86 -2.41 7.81 14.51
CA ALA A 86 -1.85 8.97 13.81
C ALA A 86 -0.40 8.70 13.40
N GLY A 87 0.11 9.52 12.50
CA GLY A 87 1.49 9.41 12.03
C GLY A 87 1.65 8.52 10.82
N ARG A 88 2.88 8.40 10.34
CA ARG A 88 3.24 7.60 9.18
C ARG A 88 4.55 6.87 9.38
N PRO A 89 4.69 5.64 8.89
CA PRO A 89 3.59 4.79 8.42
C PRO A 89 2.73 4.32 9.59
N ARG A 90 1.49 3.92 9.29
CA ARG A 90 0.63 3.37 10.34
C ARG A 90 -0.30 2.32 9.78
N LEU A 91 -0.71 1.41 10.65
CA LEU A 91 -1.57 0.29 10.31
C LEU A 91 -2.79 0.33 11.23
N VAL A 92 -3.97 0.08 10.62
CA VAL A 92 -5.23 -0.06 11.38
C VAL A 92 -5.76 -1.46 11.13
N ALA A 93 -6.05 -2.18 12.20
CA ALA A 93 -6.50 -3.57 12.12
C ALA A 93 -7.80 -3.71 11.32
N PRO A 94 -7.95 -4.80 10.57
CA PRO A 94 -9.19 -5.05 9.83
C PRO A 94 -10.40 -5.16 10.77
N ARG A 95 -11.50 -4.53 10.33
CA ARG A 95 -12.78 -4.54 11.03
C ARG A 95 -13.91 -4.69 10.03
N LEU A 96 -14.99 -5.30 10.46
CA LEU A 96 -16.22 -5.34 9.67
C LEU A 96 -16.83 -3.94 9.64
N GLN A 97 -17.01 -3.41 8.43
CA GLN A 97 -17.57 -2.09 8.21
C GLN A 97 -19.09 -2.17 8.08
N GLN A 98 -19.74 -1.03 8.19
CA GLN A 98 -21.21 -0.95 8.13
C GLN A 98 -21.79 -1.47 6.81
N TRP A 99 -21.02 -1.38 5.72
CA TRP A 99 -21.46 -1.86 4.41
C TRP A 99 -21.16 -3.33 4.16
N GLY A 100 -20.65 -4.06 5.17
CA GLY A 100 -20.51 -5.51 5.12
C GLY A 100 -19.15 -6.03 4.73
N GLN A 101 -18.20 -5.18 4.39
CA GLN A 101 -16.81 -5.60 4.07
C GLN A 101 -15.91 -5.46 5.28
N ARG A 102 -14.95 -6.38 5.37
CA ARG A 102 -13.92 -6.32 6.39
C ARG A 102 -12.74 -5.57 5.80
N VAL A 103 -12.37 -4.44 6.41
CA VAL A 103 -11.36 -3.51 5.87
C VAL A 103 -10.40 -3.06 6.94
N GLY A 104 -9.10 -3.16 6.64
CA GLY A 104 -8.04 -2.52 7.39
C GLY A 104 -7.46 -1.36 6.59
N PHE A 105 -6.56 -0.60 7.18
CA PHE A 105 -5.96 0.55 6.52
C PHE A 105 -4.46 0.57 6.75
N LEU A 106 -3.73 0.95 5.73
CA LEU A 106 -2.29 1.18 5.80
C LEU A 106 -2.01 2.56 5.22
N VAL A 107 -1.31 3.39 5.98
CA VAL A 107 -0.80 4.65 5.45
C VAL A 107 0.69 4.50 5.27
N ASP A 108 1.18 4.67 4.05
CA ASP A 108 2.59 4.50 3.76
C ASP A 108 3.42 5.75 4.14
N PRO A 109 4.75 5.71 4.05
CA PRO A 109 5.58 6.86 4.42
C PRO A 109 5.28 8.15 3.67
N ASP A 110 4.72 8.05 2.47
CA ASP A 110 4.37 9.21 1.64
C ASP A 110 2.94 9.70 1.86
N GLY A 111 2.23 9.11 2.81
CA GLY A 111 0.86 9.52 3.13
C GLY A 111 -0.20 8.88 2.25
N THR A 112 0.16 7.95 1.38
CA THR A 112 -0.82 7.23 0.58
C THR A 112 -1.61 6.30 1.48
N GLN A 113 -2.94 6.36 1.37
CA GLN A 113 -3.83 5.53 2.16
C GLN A 113 -4.24 4.29 1.36
N LEU A 114 -3.86 3.12 1.86
CA LEU A 114 -4.25 1.86 1.25
C LEU A 114 -5.38 1.25 2.07
N HIS A 115 -6.49 0.97 1.40
CA HIS A 115 -7.61 0.24 2.00
C HIS A 115 -7.37 -1.24 1.76
N LEU A 116 -7.26 -2.00 2.84
CA LEU A 116 -6.98 -3.43 2.77
C LEU A 116 -8.31 -4.17 2.90
N VAL A 117 -8.84 -4.63 1.77
CA VAL A 117 -10.20 -5.18 1.69
C VAL A 117 -10.16 -6.69 1.57
N ASP A 118 -10.95 -7.35 2.41
CA ASP A 118 -11.08 -8.80 2.41
C ASP A 118 -12.09 -9.24 1.35
N ASN A 119 -11.62 -9.99 0.33
CA ASN A 119 -12.50 -10.51 -0.72
C ASN A 119 -13.51 -11.51 -0.18
N ALA A 120 -13.23 -12.13 0.96
CA ALA A 120 -14.11 -13.14 1.56
C ALA A 120 -15.28 -12.53 2.33
N SER A 121 -15.27 -11.21 2.55
CA SER A 121 -16.31 -10.56 3.35
C SER A 121 -17.39 -9.89 2.50
#